data_901df5ce3b40a0478b760a2d296af29f
#
_entry.id   901df5ce3b40a0478b760a2d296af29f
#
_cell.length_a   1.000
_cell.length_b   1.000
_cell.length_c   1.000
_cell.angle_alpha   90.00
_cell.angle_beta   90.00
_cell.angle_gamma   90.00
#
_symmetry.space_group_name_H-M   'P 1'
#
loop_
_entity.id
_entity.type
_entity.pdbx_description
1 polymer ?
#
loop_
_entity_poly.entity_id
_entity_poly.type
_entity_poly.pdbx_seq_one_letter_code
_entity_poly.pdbx_strand_id
1 'polypeptide(L)'
;MVIVLQTGLRRTDTDMTRGSVLGQLVAFSVPLLIGNIFQQLYNTVDSVVVGNFVGKEALAAVGSVGPVINMLIGFFNGFATGAGVVISRHYGARQRENVRTAVQTTIAMTILMSIALSVLGVVLTPALLRMMQTPEEVLAHASEYLQIYFAGLSGLLLYNMGAGILRAVGDTRRPLYFLIFSAVTNTVLDLLFVAVFHMGVAGVAIATILAQFASAALVLLVLTRTNGDYRIEWRAVRLEKNMLGSICALGLPSAVQLAVTAFSNIFVQSYINRFGADCMAGWTSYNKIDSFALLPITTISLAVTTFVGQNLGAGDHARAKQGTRTALLLSEAVTVVVLLPLMLLSPQLISLFNQEPEVLRYGTLFIRYISPFYLVICINQIISGSLRGAGDSRSCMLIMLGSFVLFRQIYLMIVYRVWGTVLPVAMGYPAGWVLCSVILLLYYRSGAWKKASVFKEKAE
;
A
#
# COMPACT_ATOMS: atom_id res chain seq x y z
N MET A 1 -11.39 8.83 24.20
CA MET A 1 -11.89 9.74 23.14
C MET A 1 -11.55 11.20 23.38
N VAL A 2 -11.84 11.80 24.54
CA VAL A 2 -11.49 13.21 24.85
C VAL A 2 -9.96 13.46 24.87
N ILE A 3 -9.17 12.53 25.41
CA ILE A 3 -7.70 12.61 25.45
C ILE A 3 -7.10 12.57 24.03
N VAL A 4 -7.64 11.73 23.13
CA VAL A 4 -7.20 11.65 21.73
C VAL A 4 -7.53 12.93 20.95
N LEU A 5 -8.66 13.59 21.27
CA LEU A 5 -9.02 14.89 20.68
C LEU A 5 -8.18 16.03 21.22
N GLN A 6 -7.80 16.01 22.51
CA GLN A 6 -6.95 17.06 23.11
C GLN A 6 -5.47 16.91 22.73
N THR A 7 -4.93 15.69 22.63
CA THR A 7 -3.60 15.45 22.07
C THR A 7 -3.57 15.67 20.55
N GLY A 8 -4.71 15.51 19.87
CA GLY A 8 -4.88 15.75 18.45
C GLY A 8 -4.75 17.22 18.02
N LEU A 9 -4.88 18.17 18.94
CA LEU A 9 -4.75 19.60 18.67
C LEU A 9 -3.32 20.14 18.89
N ARG A 10 -2.42 19.38 19.54
CA ARG A 10 -0.99 19.73 19.55
C ARG A 10 -0.37 19.42 18.18
N ARG A 11 0.51 20.34 17.70
CA ARG A 11 1.29 20.11 16.49
C ARG A 11 2.07 18.80 16.63
N THR A 12 1.69 17.81 15.85
CA THR A 12 2.39 16.51 15.71
C THR A 12 3.13 16.43 14.38
N ASP A 13 3.03 17.49 13.56
CA ASP A 13 3.76 17.65 12.32
C ASP A 13 5.27 17.66 12.61
N THR A 14 5.98 16.76 11.96
CA THR A 14 7.42 16.63 12.08
C THR A 14 8.08 17.26 10.85
N ASP A 15 8.75 18.40 11.06
CA ASP A 15 9.55 19.03 10.01
C ASP A 15 10.79 18.18 9.71
N MET A 16 10.74 17.40 8.62
CA MET A 16 11.82 16.48 8.24
C MET A 16 13.04 17.18 7.64
N THR A 17 12.97 18.50 7.47
CA THR A 17 14.10 19.30 6.97
C THR A 17 15.15 19.60 8.06
N ARG A 18 14.87 19.26 9.34
CA ARG A 18 15.73 19.56 10.49
C ARG A 18 15.95 18.33 11.36
N GLY A 19 17.00 18.36 12.18
CA GLY A 19 17.30 17.31 13.14
C GLY A 19 18.01 16.09 12.54
N SER A 20 18.10 15.00 13.31
CA SER A 20 18.76 13.76 12.90
C SER A 20 18.00 13.04 11.79
N VAL A 21 18.66 12.71 10.69
CA VAL A 21 18.06 11.99 9.55
C VAL A 21 17.51 10.64 9.98
N LEU A 22 18.30 9.84 10.71
CA LEU A 22 17.88 8.54 11.20
C LEU A 22 16.69 8.67 12.17
N GLY A 23 16.76 9.61 13.12
CA GLY A 23 15.68 9.84 14.08
C GLY A 23 14.37 10.20 13.40
N GLN A 24 14.40 11.03 12.35
CA GLN A 24 13.21 11.41 11.58
C GLN A 24 12.62 10.23 10.82
N LEU A 25 13.45 9.44 10.14
CA LEU A 25 13.00 8.25 9.41
C LEU A 25 12.37 7.21 10.35
N VAL A 26 12.98 6.95 11.49
CA VAL A 26 12.46 6.00 12.50
C VAL A 26 11.16 6.53 13.12
N ALA A 27 11.13 7.80 13.54
CA ALA A 27 9.93 8.41 14.14
C ALA A 27 8.74 8.43 13.20
N PHE A 28 8.98 8.54 11.90
CA PHE A 28 7.95 8.46 10.85
C PHE A 28 7.54 7.01 10.57
N SER A 29 8.51 6.09 10.47
CA SER A 29 8.25 4.70 10.06
C SER A 29 7.56 3.87 11.13
N VAL A 30 7.93 4.04 12.41
CA VAL A 30 7.40 3.21 13.51
C VAL A 30 5.87 3.29 13.64
N PRO A 31 5.23 4.47 13.69
CA PRO A 31 3.77 4.54 13.75
C PRO A 31 3.09 3.93 12.52
N LEU A 32 3.68 4.10 11.33
CA LEU A 32 3.14 3.49 10.11
C LEU A 32 3.26 1.97 10.13
N LEU A 33 4.39 1.44 10.59
CA LEU A 33 4.59 -0.01 10.71
C LEU A 33 3.56 -0.62 11.66
N ILE A 34 3.38 -0.01 12.83
CA ILE A 34 2.38 -0.44 13.80
C ILE A 34 0.99 -0.40 13.17
N GLY A 35 0.63 0.69 12.47
CA GLY A 35 -0.65 0.81 11.76
C GLY A 35 -0.87 -0.28 10.73
N ASN A 36 0.13 -0.57 9.91
CA ASN A 36 0.06 -1.62 8.89
C ASN A 36 -0.07 -3.02 9.51
N ILE A 37 0.59 -3.29 10.64
CA ILE A 37 0.42 -4.54 11.40
C ILE A 37 -1.02 -4.65 11.91
N PHE A 38 -1.56 -3.60 12.52
CA PHE A 38 -2.96 -3.59 12.96
C PHE A 38 -3.94 -3.80 11.78
N GLN A 39 -3.65 -3.24 10.62
CA GLN A 39 -4.46 -3.46 9.43
C GLN A 39 -4.44 -4.93 8.95
N GLN A 40 -3.28 -5.57 8.99
CA GLN A 40 -3.19 -7.01 8.63
C GLN A 40 -3.89 -7.90 9.65
N LEU A 41 -3.79 -7.56 10.95
CA LEU A 41 -4.48 -8.29 12.01
C LEU A 41 -6.01 -8.17 11.86
N TYR A 42 -6.52 -6.97 11.62
CA TYR A 42 -7.96 -6.78 11.46
C TYR A 42 -8.51 -7.51 10.22
N ASN A 43 -7.80 -7.50 9.09
CA ASN A 43 -8.20 -8.29 7.90
C ASN A 43 -8.25 -9.80 8.20
N THR A 44 -7.39 -10.28 9.10
CA THR A 44 -7.41 -11.66 9.56
C THR A 44 -8.62 -11.94 10.45
N VAL A 45 -8.94 -11.03 11.38
CA VAL A 45 -10.13 -11.13 12.25
C VAL A 45 -11.41 -11.15 11.43
N ASP A 46 -11.54 -10.27 10.45
CA ASP A 46 -12.65 -10.23 9.48
C ASP A 46 -12.89 -11.61 8.85
N SER A 47 -11.80 -12.21 8.32
CA SER A 47 -11.87 -13.55 7.69
C SER A 47 -12.29 -14.64 8.69
N VAL A 48 -11.84 -14.55 9.94
CA VAL A 48 -12.23 -15.50 11.01
C VAL A 48 -13.69 -15.34 11.38
N VAL A 49 -14.19 -14.10 11.50
CA VAL A 49 -15.61 -13.83 11.79
C VAL A 49 -16.50 -14.37 10.67
N VAL A 50 -16.18 -14.06 9.42
CA VAL A 50 -16.92 -14.57 8.26
C VAL A 50 -16.94 -16.10 8.25
N GLY A 51 -15.78 -16.74 8.39
CA GLY A 51 -15.67 -18.20 8.32
C GLY A 51 -16.43 -18.94 9.42
N ASN A 52 -16.41 -18.41 10.66
CA ASN A 52 -17.03 -19.07 11.80
C ASN A 52 -18.52 -18.78 11.98
N PHE A 53 -18.98 -17.60 11.63
CA PHE A 53 -20.37 -17.16 11.91
C PHE A 53 -21.27 -17.14 10.67
N VAL A 54 -20.71 -16.96 9.46
CA VAL A 54 -21.52 -16.91 8.23
C VAL A 54 -21.40 -18.22 7.45
N GLY A 55 -20.21 -18.83 7.42
CA GLY A 55 -19.96 -20.12 6.82
C GLY A 55 -18.98 -20.08 5.62
N LYS A 56 -18.71 -21.28 5.08
CA LYS A 56 -17.69 -21.50 4.05
C LYS A 56 -17.98 -20.77 2.72
N GLU A 57 -19.25 -20.69 2.32
CA GLU A 57 -19.64 -20.04 1.07
C GLU A 57 -19.43 -18.52 1.14
N ALA A 58 -19.76 -17.91 2.28
CA ALA A 58 -19.51 -16.50 2.54
C ALA A 58 -18.02 -16.18 2.57
N LEU A 59 -17.20 -17.03 3.22
CA LEU A 59 -15.75 -16.87 3.23
C LEU A 59 -15.17 -16.98 1.82
N ALA A 60 -15.67 -17.92 1.01
CA ALA A 60 -15.29 -18.06 -0.39
C ALA A 60 -15.70 -16.82 -1.22
N ALA A 61 -16.90 -16.28 -0.97
CA ALA A 61 -17.38 -15.07 -1.65
C ALA A 61 -16.49 -13.86 -1.34
N VAL A 62 -16.22 -13.56 -0.06
CA VAL A 62 -15.35 -12.46 0.37
C VAL A 62 -13.92 -12.66 -0.15
N GLY A 63 -13.40 -13.90 -0.09
CA GLY A 63 -12.08 -14.23 -0.62
C GLY A 63 -11.96 -14.02 -2.13
N SER A 64 -12.99 -14.36 -2.90
CA SER A 64 -13.00 -14.24 -4.36
C SER A 64 -12.89 -12.80 -4.86
N VAL A 65 -13.45 -11.85 -4.12
CA VAL A 65 -13.42 -10.41 -4.48
C VAL A 65 -12.15 -9.70 -3.98
N GLY A 66 -11.38 -10.33 -3.11
CA GLY A 66 -10.14 -9.79 -2.53
C GLY A 66 -9.18 -9.18 -3.56
N PRO A 67 -8.85 -9.86 -4.67
CA PRO A 67 -7.96 -9.32 -5.72
C PRO A 67 -8.46 -8.01 -6.33
N VAL A 68 -9.77 -7.85 -6.55
CA VAL A 68 -10.37 -6.60 -7.07
C VAL A 68 -10.20 -5.47 -6.06
N ILE A 69 -10.51 -5.74 -4.80
CA ILE A 69 -10.37 -4.76 -3.71
C ILE A 69 -8.91 -4.34 -3.55
N ASN A 70 -7.96 -5.28 -3.55
CA ASN A 70 -6.54 -4.98 -3.42
C ASN A 70 -6.00 -4.17 -4.61
N MET A 71 -6.48 -4.45 -5.82
CA MET A 71 -6.14 -3.67 -7.00
C MET A 71 -6.62 -2.21 -6.87
N LEU A 72 -7.84 -2.00 -6.38
CA LEU A 72 -8.40 -0.68 -6.12
C LEU A 72 -7.63 0.05 -5.03
N ILE A 73 -7.38 -0.60 -3.89
CA ILE A 73 -6.58 -0.02 -2.80
C ILE A 73 -5.19 0.37 -3.30
N GLY A 74 -4.54 -0.50 -4.08
CA GLY A 74 -3.24 -0.22 -4.70
C GLY A 74 -3.29 1.02 -5.60
N PHE A 75 -4.31 1.11 -6.48
CA PHE A 75 -4.51 2.25 -7.36
C PHE A 75 -4.64 3.56 -6.57
N PHE A 76 -5.45 3.58 -5.51
CA PHE A 76 -5.63 4.77 -4.69
C PHE A 76 -4.41 5.13 -3.83
N ASN A 77 -3.70 4.14 -3.32
CA ASN A 77 -2.43 4.37 -2.63
C ASN A 77 -1.40 5.02 -3.55
N GLY A 78 -1.41 4.68 -4.84
CA GLY A 78 -0.60 5.35 -5.85
C GLY A 78 -0.95 6.83 -5.99
N PHE A 79 -2.23 7.17 -6.09
CA PHE A 79 -2.69 8.56 -6.12
C PHE A 79 -2.38 9.31 -4.82
N ALA A 80 -2.62 8.68 -3.67
CA ALA A 80 -2.29 9.27 -2.37
C ALA A 80 -0.78 9.55 -2.23
N THR A 81 0.06 8.68 -2.79
CA THR A 81 1.51 8.89 -2.85
C THR A 81 1.84 10.11 -3.72
N GLY A 82 1.23 10.22 -4.90
CA GLY A 82 1.43 11.37 -5.80
C GLY A 82 1.02 12.71 -5.16
N ALA A 83 -0.17 12.77 -4.57
CA ALA A 83 -0.62 13.94 -3.82
C ALA A 83 0.31 14.25 -2.63
N GLY A 84 0.72 13.19 -1.90
CA GLY A 84 1.66 13.32 -0.78
C GLY A 84 3.01 13.90 -1.20
N VAL A 85 3.54 13.53 -2.36
CA VAL A 85 4.79 14.08 -2.90
C VAL A 85 4.64 15.57 -3.25
N VAL A 86 3.54 15.97 -3.91
CA VAL A 86 3.28 17.38 -4.24
C VAL A 86 3.18 18.21 -2.96
N ILE A 87 2.40 17.74 -1.98
CA ILE A 87 2.21 18.43 -0.71
C ILE A 87 3.52 18.50 0.08
N SER A 88 4.27 17.39 0.20
CA SER A 88 5.54 17.37 0.94
C SER A 88 6.59 18.29 0.33
N ARG A 89 6.64 18.40 -1.01
CA ARG A 89 7.54 19.31 -1.72
C ARG A 89 7.23 20.77 -1.39
N HIS A 90 5.97 21.19 -1.50
CA HIS A 90 5.56 22.56 -1.17
C HIS A 90 5.65 22.85 0.34
N TYR A 91 5.40 21.85 1.18
CA TYR A 91 5.55 21.96 2.63
C TYR A 91 7.02 22.21 3.01
N GLY A 92 7.96 21.43 2.46
CA GLY A 92 9.39 21.65 2.65
C GLY A 92 9.88 23.01 2.14
N ALA A 93 9.34 23.45 0.99
CA ALA A 93 9.61 24.78 0.43
C ALA A 93 8.96 25.94 1.22
N ARG A 94 8.17 25.67 2.26
CA ARG A 94 7.40 26.61 3.06
C ARG A 94 6.44 27.49 2.24
N GLN A 95 5.95 26.96 1.13
CA GLN A 95 5.01 27.61 0.21
C GLN A 95 3.57 27.39 0.68
N ARG A 96 3.13 28.12 1.69
CA ARG A 96 1.84 27.94 2.39
C ARG A 96 0.64 27.88 1.45
N GLU A 97 0.55 28.82 0.50
CA GLU A 97 -0.56 28.88 -0.45
C GLU A 97 -0.58 27.66 -1.38
N ASN A 98 0.59 27.18 -1.84
CA ASN A 98 0.68 25.99 -2.66
C ASN A 98 0.31 24.72 -1.88
N VAL A 99 0.71 24.63 -0.60
CA VAL A 99 0.28 23.51 0.29
C VAL A 99 -1.25 23.53 0.41
N ARG A 100 -1.84 24.70 0.71
CA ARG A 100 -3.29 24.83 0.83
C ARG A 100 -3.99 24.44 -0.48
N THR A 101 -3.55 24.97 -1.61
CA THR A 101 -4.11 24.68 -2.93
C THR A 101 -3.98 23.18 -3.27
N ALA A 102 -2.83 22.55 -2.98
CA ALA A 102 -2.63 21.13 -3.20
C ALA A 102 -3.59 20.27 -2.34
N VAL A 103 -3.78 20.64 -1.07
CA VAL A 103 -4.74 19.96 -0.17
C VAL A 103 -6.18 20.10 -0.68
N GLN A 104 -6.62 21.32 -1.02
CA GLN A 104 -7.97 21.55 -1.55
C GLN A 104 -8.23 20.78 -2.84
N THR A 105 -7.26 20.80 -3.77
CA THR A 105 -7.33 20.04 -5.04
C THR A 105 -7.36 18.54 -4.79
N THR A 106 -6.56 18.04 -3.84
CA THR A 106 -6.55 16.61 -3.47
C THR A 106 -7.91 16.17 -2.93
N ILE A 107 -8.52 16.93 -2.04
CA ILE A 107 -9.85 16.62 -1.49
C ILE A 107 -10.93 16.68 -2.57
N ALA A 108 -10.93 17.73 -3.41
CA ALA A 108 -11.87 17.85 -4.52
C ALA A 108 -11.77 16.66 -5.49
N MET A 109 -10.55 16.30 -5.88
CA MET A 109 -10.29 15.13 -6.72
C MET A 109 -10.78 13.84 -6.05
N THR A 110 -10.51 13.65 -4.76
CA THR A 110 -10.94 12.47 -4.01
C THR A 110 -12.45 12.32 -4.01
N ILE A 111 -13.19 13.40 -3.76
CA ILE A 111 -14.65 13.38 -3.76
C ILE A 111 -15.18 12.99 -5.16
N LEU A 112 -14.67 13.60 -6.22
CA LEU A 112 -15.10 13.29 -7.58
C LEU A 112 -14.78 11.86 -7.98
N MET A 113 -13.55 11.40 -7.69
CA MET A 113 -13.15 10.02 -7.98
C MET A 113 -13.96 9.02 -7.16
N SER A 114 -14.24 9.30 -5.90
CA SER A 114 -15.02 8.40 -5.06
C SER A 114 -16.45 8.21 -5.57
N ILE A 115 -17.11 9.28 -5.95
CA ILE A 115 -18.46 9.23 -6.52
C ILE A 115 -18.45 8.44 -7.84
N ALA A 116 -17.53 8.81 -8.76
CA ALA A 116 -17.46 8.15 -10.06
C ALA A 116 -17.21 6.65 -9.94
N LEU A 117 -16.26 6.26 -9.06
CA LEU A 117 -15.88 4.86 -8.89
C LEU A 117 -16.89 4.06 -8.06
N SER A 118 -17.59 4.69 -7.12
CA SER A 118 -18.72 4.05 -6.43
C SER A 118 -19.83 3.69 -7.43
N VAL A 119 -20.25 4.64 -8.26
CA VAL A 119 -21.28 4.39 -9.27
C VAL A 119 -20.83 3.34 -10.28
N LEU A 120 -19.62 3.50 -10.86
CA LEU A 120 -19.08 2.54 -11.82
C LEU A 120 -18.90 1.15 -11.20
N GLY A 121 -18.38 1.07 -9.97
CA GLY A 121 -18.15 -0.19 -9.28
C GLY A 121 -19.43 -0.96 -9.01
N VAL A 122 -20.47 -0.28 -8.50
CA VAL A 122 -21.78 -0.91 -8.28
C VAL A 122 -22.38 -1.43 -9.59
N VAL A 123 -22.36 -0.62 -10.66
CA VAL A 123 -22.93 -0.99 -11.97
C VAL A 123 -22.13 -2.12 -12.63
N LEU A 124 -20.78 -2.09 -12.53
CA LEU A 124 -19.92 -3.06 -13.18
C LEU A 124 -19.70 -4.36 -12.36
N THR A 125 -20.12 -4.41 -11.11
CA THR A 125 -19.93 -5.60 -10.25
C THR A 125 -20.36 -6.90 -10.90
N PRO A 126 -21.59 -7.03 -11.51
CA PRO A 126 -22.00 -8.29 -12.13
C PRO A 126 -21.10 -8.69 -13.31
N ALA A 127 -20.64 -7.72 -14.10
CA ALA A 127 -19.75 -7.97 -15.22
C ALA A 127 -18.36 -8.41 -14.74
N LEU A 128 -17.82 -7.76 -13.69
CA LEU A 128 -16.52 -8.12 -13.08
C LEU A 128 -16.54 -9.55 -12.54
N LEU A 129 -17.57 -9.94 -11.80
CA LEU A 129 -17.67 -11.29 -11.23
C LEU A 129 -17.82 -12.37 -12.29
N ARG A 130 -18.56 -12.09 -13.37
CA ARG A 130 -18.65 -12.99 -14.53
C ARG A 130 -17.31 -13.14 -15.25
N MET A 131 -16.58 -12.05 -15.45
CA MET A 131 -15.22 -12.10 -16.03
C MET A 131 -14.26 -12.90 -15.18
N MET A 132 -14.43 -12.89 -13.85
CA MET A 132 -13.65 -13.69 -12.91
C MET A 132 -14.08 -15.15 -12.85
N GLN A 133 -15.12 -15.56 -13.60
CA GLN A 133 -15.68 -16.90 -13.58
C GLN A 133 -16.06 -17.36 -12.16
N THR A 134 -16.63 -16.44 -11.36
CA THR A 134 -17.07 -16.74 -10.01
C THR A 134 -18.14 -17.81 -10.05
N PRO A 135 -18.02 -18.92 -9.26
CA PRO A 135 -19.02 -19.99 -9.21
C PRO A 135 -20.41 -19.48 -8.85
N GLU A 136 -21.45 -20.07 -9.45
CA GLU A 136 -22.83 -19.60 -9.23
C GLU A 136 -23.27 -19.70 -7.76
N GLU A 137 -22.77 -20.68 -7.03
CA GLU A 137 -23.05 -20.88 -5.59
C GLU A 137 -22.64 -19.69 -4.71
N VAL A 138 -21.55 -19.00 -5.07
CA VAL A 138 -21.02 -17.85 -4.30
C VAL A 138 -21.30 -16.51 -4.97
N LEU A 139 -21.82 -16.51 -6.22
CA LEU A 139 -21.99 -15.31 -7.04
C LEU A 139 -22.92 -14.29 -6.38
N ALA A 140 -24.01 -14.73 -5.77
CA ALA A 140 -24.97 -13.85 -5.09
C ALA A 140 -24.30 -13.13 -3.91
N HIS A 141 -23.62 -13.86 -3.02
CA HIS A 141 -22.92 -13.30 -1.87
C HIS A 141 -21.74 -12.41 -2.27
N ALA A 142 -20.96 -12.79 -3.29
CA ALA A 142 -19.87 -11.99 -3.83
C ALA A 142 -20.37 -10.68 -4.45
N SER A 143 -21.51 -10.73 -5.16
CA SER A 143 -22.14 -9.55 -5.76
C SER A 143 -22.65 -8.59 -4.68
N GLU A 144 -23.36 -9.09 -3.69
CA GLU A 144 -23.87 -8.31 -2.57
C GLU A 144 -22.72 -7.62 -1.80
N TYR A 145 -21.70 -8.38 -1.41
CA TYR A 145 -20.53 -7.83 -0.73
C TYR A 145 -19.85 -6.73 -1.54
N LEU A 146 -19.56 -7.00 -2.81
CA LEU A 146 -18.80 -6.08 -3.66
C LEU A 146 -19.61 -4.82 -4.00
N GLN A 147 -20.92 -4.93 -4.23
CA GLN A 147 -21.81 -3.77 -4.45
C GLN A 147 -21.86 -2.87 -3.21
N ILE A 148 -22.04 -3.45 -2.01
CA ILE A 148 -22.02 -2.70 -0.77
C ILE A 148 -20.66 -2.03 -0.57
N TYR A 149 -19.56 -2.77 -0.81
CA TYR A 149 -18.20 -2.23 -0.69
C TYR A 149 -17.96 -1.04 -1.63
N PHE A 150 -18.40 -1.14 -2.90
CA PHE A 150 -18.30 -0.03 -3.86
C PHE A 150 -19.18 1.16 -3.47
N ALA A 151 -20.38 0.93 -2.95
CA ALA A 151 -21.25 2.00 -2.48
C ALA A 151 -20.59 2.81 -1.35
N GLY A 152 -19.81 2.15 -0.50
CA GLY A 152 -19.08 2.76 0.61
C GLY A 152 -17.64 3.18 0.30
N LEU A 153 -17.18 3.07 -0.94
CA LEU A 153 -15.79 3.31 -1.34
C LEU A 153 -15.29 4.72 -0.99
N SER A 154 -16.18 5.71 -0.91
CA SER A 154 -15.84 7.08 -0.55
C SER A 154 -15.21 7.20 0.85
N GLY A 155 -15.62 6.38 1.82
CA GLY A 155 -15.00 6.34 3.15
C GLY A 155 -13.54 5.93 3.09
N LEU A 156 -13.25 4.83 2.36
CA LEU A 156 -11.89 4.35 2.14
C LEU A 156 -11.01 5.39 1.47
N LEU A 157 -11.51 6.03 0.41
CA LEU A 157 -10.75 7.01 -0.35
C LEU A 157 -10.44 8.26 0.44
N LEU A 158 -11.43 8.83 1.12
CA LEU A 158 -11.26 10.01 1.96
C LEU A 158 -10.28 9.74 3.11
N TYR A 159 -10.35 8.56 3.74
CA TYR A 159 -9.37 8.17 4.75
C TYR A 159 -7.96 8.08 4.17
N ASN A 160 -7.75 7.32 3.09
CA ASN A 160 -6.40 7.10 2.52
C ASN A 160 -5.76 8.40 2.03
N MET A 161 -6.54 9.26 1.35
CA MET A 161 -6.04 10.55 0.87
C MET A 161 -5.79 11.52 2.02
N GLY A 162 -6.69 11.60 2.99
CA GLY A 162 -6.49 12.44 4.18
C GLY A 162 -5.30 11.98 5.03
N ALA A 163 -5.12 10.68 5.22
CA ALA A 163 -3.93 10.11 5.84
C ALA A 163 -2.66 10.40 5.01
N GLY A 164 -2.77 10.41 3.68
CA GLY A 164 -1.70 10.83 2.76
C GLY A 164 -1.28 12.28 2.97
N ILE A 165 -2.25 13.19 3.14
CA ILE A 165 -2.00 14.61 3.45
C ILE A 165 -1.27 14.74 4.80
N LEU A 166 -1.73 14.05 5.84
CA LEU A 166 -1.06 14.07 7.15
C LEU A 166 0.36 13.53 7.08
N ARG A 167 0.58 12.42 6.37
CA ARG A 167 1.91 11.85 6.15
C ARG A 167 2.83 12.81 5.38
N ALA A 168 2.32 13.55 4.41
CA ALA A 168 3.10 14.50 3.63
C ALA A 168 3.69 15.64 4.47
N VAL A 169 3.01 16.03 5.56
CA VAL A 169 3.49 17.03 6.53
C VAL A 169 4.22 16.40 7.73
N GLY A 170 4.50 15.08 7.68
CA GLY A 170 5.28 14.37 8.70
C GLY A 170 4.46 13.82 9.86
N ASP A 171 3.13 13.90 9.84
CA ASP A 171 2.26 13.34 10.88
C ASP A 171 1.82 11.91 10.53
N THR A 172 2.44 10.94 11.17
CA THR A 172 2.10 9.51 11.04
C THR A 172 1.35 8.97 12.26
N ARG A 173 1.32 9.71 13.37
CA ARG A 173 0.69 9.25 14.61
C ARG A 173 -0.83 9.33 14.54
N ARG A 174 -1.38 10.42 14.01
CA ARG A 174 -2.83 10.59 13.86
C ARG A 174 -3.45 9.52 12.95
N PRO A 175 -2.93 9.27 11.72
CA PRO A 175 -3.39 8.15 10.91
C PRO A 175 -3.36 6.80 11.62
N LEU A 176 -2.33 6.50 12.43
CA LEU A 176 -2.27 5.30 13.25
C LEU A 176 -3.47 5.20 14.22
N TYR A 177 -3.75 6.27 14.98
CA TYR A 177 -4.86 6.25 15.94
C TYR A 177 -6.22 6.07 15.24
N PHE A 178 -6.41 6.69 14.07
CA PHE A 178 -7.63 6.53 13.28
C PHE A 178 -7.78 5.11 12.75
N LEU A 179 -6.68 4.48 12.35
CA LEU A 179 -6.68 3.09 11.90
C LEU A 179 -7.00 2.12 13.02
N ILE A 180 -6.40 2.30 14.21
CA ILE A 180 -6.72 1.48 15.39
C ILE A 180 -8.20 1.64 15.76
N PHE A 181 -8.72 2.88 15.78
CA PHE A 181 -10.13 3.14 16.03
C PHE A 181 -11.03 2.45 15.00
N SER A 182 -10.68 2.55 13.72
CA SER A 182 -11.40 1.88 12.64
C SER A 182 -11.40 0.36 12.80
N ALA A 183 -10.24 -0.24 13.13
CA ALA A 183 -10.11 -1.68 13.31
C ALA A 183 -10.97 -2.19 14.49
N VAL A 184 -10.95 -1.49 15.62
CA VAL A 184 -11.79 -1.85 16.77
C VAL A 184 -13.27 -1.68 16.45
N THR A 185 -13.65 -0.57 15.79
CA THR A 185 -15.04 -0.32 15.37
C THR A 185 -15.53 -1.39 14.41
N ASN A 186 -14.71 -1.74 13.41
CA ASN A 186 -15.05 -2.80 12.45
C ASN A 186 -15.27 -4.14 13.16
N THR A 187 -14.31 -4.60 13.99
CA THR A 187 -14.45 -5.87 14.73
C THR A 187 -15.73 -5.92 15.60
N VAL A 188 -16.04 -4.82 16.29
CA VAL A 188 -17.26 -4.74 17.12
C VAL A 188 -18.52 -4.79 16.25
N LEU A 189 -18.53 -4.06 15.12
CA LEU A 189 -19.67 -4.05 14.21
C LEU A 189 -19.82 -5.38 13.47
N ASP A 190 -18.73 -6.06 13.09
CA ASP A 190 -18.78 -7.40 12.49
C ASP A 190 -19.46 -8.39 13.44
N LEU A 191 -19.02 -8.44 14.71
CA LEU A 191 -19.66 -9.30 15.71
C LEU A 191 -21.13 -8.94 15.93
N LEU A 192 -21.46 -7.65 15.97
CA LEU A 192 -22.83 -7.20 16.15
C LEU A 192 -23.73 -7.57 14.97
N PHE A 193 -23.29 -7.28 13.74
CA PHE A 193 -24.12 -7.49 12.55
C PHE A 193 -24.17 -8.97 12.15
N VAL A 194 -23.08 -9.71 12.34
CA VAL A 194 -23.00 -11.11 11.95
C VAL A 194 -23.49 -12.05 13.04
N ALA A 195 -22.98 -11.92 14.28
CA ALA A 195 -23.28 -12.86 15.34
C ALA A 195 -24.62 -12.54 16.05
N VAL A 196 -25.02 -11.26 16.17
CA VAL A 196 -26.25 -10.86 16.86
C VAL A 196 -27.42 -10.65 15.88
N PHE A 197 -27.19 -9.87 14.80
CA PHE A 197 -28.26 -9.56 13.83
C PHE A 197 -28.36 -10.55 12.67
N HIS A 198 -27.44 -11.51 12.55
CA HIS A 198 -27.41 -12.54 11.51
C HIS A 198 -27.52 -12.01 10.08
N MET A 199 -26.88 -10.86 9.81
CA MET A 199 -26.93 -10.18 8.51
C MET A 199 -26.04 -10.84 7.45
N GLY A 200 -25.34 -11.92 7.77
CA GLY A 200 -24.51 -12.65 6.82
C GLY A 200 -23.38 -11.80 6.20
N VAL A 201 -23.16 -11.97 4.90
CA VAL A 201 -22.10 -11.28 4.14
C VAL A 201 -22.35 -9.76 4.08
N ALA A 202 -23.60 -9.34 3.96
CA ALA A 202 -23.97 -7.90 3.97
C ALA A 202 -23.53 -7.22 5.26
N GLY A 203 -23.68 -7.91 6.42
CA GLY A 203 -23.28 -7.39 7.73
C GLY A 203 -21.80 -7.05 7.79
N VAL A 204 -20.95 -7.92 7.28
CA VAL A 204 -19.48 -7.69 7.20
C VAL A 204 -19.16 -6.51 6.29
N ALA A 205 -19.78 -6.45 5.11
CA ALA A 205 -19.55 -5.34 4.17
C ALA A 205 -19.96 -4.00 4.78
N ILE A 206 -21.12 -3.93 5.43
CA ILE A 206 -21.61 -2.72 6.10
C ILE A 206 -20.72 -2.33 7.27
N ALA A 207 -20.27 -3.28 8.09
CA ALA A 207 -19.35 -3.02 9.20
C ALA A 207 -18.04 -2.40 8.72
N THR A 208 -17.47 -2.97 7.65
CA THR A 208 -16.24 -2.44 7.03
C THR A 208 -16.42 -1.01 6.53
N ILE A 209 -17.53 -0.72 5.84
CA ILE A 209 -17.83 0.63 5.34
C ILE A 209 -18.01 1.63 6.48
N LEU A 210 -18.79 1.28 7.49
CA LEU A 210 -19.02 2.17 8.64
C LEU A 210 -17.72 2.48 9.38
N ALA A 211 -16.86 1.49 9.58
CA ALA A 211 -15.54 1.69 10.17
C ALA A 211 -14.63 2.61 9.31
N GLN A 212 -14.70 2.47 7.98
CA GLN A 212 -13.96 3.35 7.06
C GLN A 212 -14.51 4.78 7.07
N PHE A 213 -15.83 4.97 7.08
CA PHE A 213 -16.42 6.30 7.21
C PHE A 213 -16.09 6.94 8.56
N ALA A 214 -16.04 6.16 9.65
CA ALA A 214 -15.64 6.68 10.96
C ALA A 214 -14.19 7.18 10.94
N SER A 215 -13.26 6.43 10.34
CA SER A 215 -11.86 6.89 10.19
C SER A 215 -11.74 8.07 9.23
N ALA A 216 -12.51 8.10 8.14
CA ALA A 216 -12.58 9.24 7.23
C ALA A 216 -13.09 10.51 7.94
N ALA A 217 -14.15 10.39 8.74
CA ALA A 217 -14.66 11.51 9.54
C ALA A 217 -13.62 12.05 10.51
N LEU A 218 -12.85 11.17 11.18
CA LEU A 218 -11.79 11.58 12.10
C LEU A 218 -10.67 12.33 11.37
N VAL A 219 -10.20 11.83 10.22
CA VAL A 219 -9.14 12.48 9.46
C VAL A 219 -9.60 13.83 8.91
N LEU A 220 -10.83 13.91 8.37
CA LEU A 220 -11.40 15.16 7.88
C LEU A 220 -11.63 16.18 9.00
N LEU A 221 -12.08 15.73 10.17
CA LEU A 221 -12.24 16.59 11.35
C LEU A 221 -10.91 17.25 11.75
N VAL A 222 -9.83 16.45 11.79
CA VAL A 222 -8.49 16.96 12.12
C VAL A 222 -8.00 17.93 11.05
N LEU A 223 -8.14 17.57 9.76
CA LEU A 223 -7.73 18.45 8.67
C LEU A 223 -8.53 19.76 8.61
N THR A 224 -9.80 19.75 9.06
CA THR A 224 -10.64 20.95 9.11
C THR A 224 -10.31 21.84 10.31
N ARG A 225 -9.96 21.23 11.47
CA ARG A 225 -9.72 21.97 12.72
C ARG A 225 -8.27 22.34 12.96
N THR A 226 -7.34 21.84 12.14
CA THR A 226 -5.91 22.20 12.28
C THR A 226 -5.67 23.68 12.00
N ASN A 227 -4.68 24.26 12.69
CA ASN A 227 -4.17 25.61 12.39
C ASN A 227 -2.96 25.57 11.44
N GLY A 228 -2.61 24.41 10.88
CA GLY A 228 -1.52 24.24 9.92
C GLY A 228 -1.89 24.70 8.51
N ASP A 229 -0.88 24.88 7.67
CA ASP A 229 -1.04 25.31 6.27
C ASP A 229 -1.78 24.26 5.41
N TYR A 230 -1.95 23.04 5.92
CA TYR A 230 -2.69 21.92 5.31
C TYR A 230 -4.16 21.82 5.75
N ARG A 231 -4.72 22.91 6.31
CA ARG A 231 -6.13 22.98 6.71
C ARG A 231 -7.07 22.88 5.52
N ILE A 232 -8.14 22.06 5.65
CA ILE A 232 -9.23 22.04 4.68
C ILE A 232 -10.15 23.24 4.94
N GLU A 233 -10.34 24.04 3.91
CA GLU A 233 -11.35 25.11 3.86
C GLU A 233 -12.43 24.69 2.88
N TRP A 234 -13.54 24.15 3.36
CA TRP A 234 -14.60 23.56 2.51
C TRP A 234 -15.13 24.51 1.43
N ARG A 235 -15.12 25.83 1.69
CA ARG A 235 -15.52 26.83 0.69
C ARG A 235 -14.49 27.05 -0.41
N ALA A 236 -13.25 26.66 -0.18
CA ALA A 236 -12.14 26.79 -1.12
C ALA A 236 -11.83 25.46 -1.82
N VAL A 237 -12.54 24.37 -1.49
CA VAL A 237 -12.35 23.05 -2.15
C VAL A 237 -12.74 23.16 -3.61
N ARG A 238 -11.72 23.13 -4.49
CA ARG A 238 -11.86 23.21 -5.92
C ARG A 238 -10.71 22.50 -6.62
N LEU A 239 -10.90 22.12 -7.87
CA LEU A 239 -9.84 21.60 -8.72
C LEU A 239 -9.04 22.77 -9.30
N GLU A 240 -7.78 22.87 -8.90
CA GLU A 240 -6.84 23.80 -9.54
C GLU A 240 -6.04 23.03 -10.58
N LYS A 241 -6.06 23.51 -11.85
CA LYS A 241 -5.58 22.77 -13.03
C LYS A 241 -4.10 22.39 -12.93
N ASN A 242 -3.25 23.28 -12.48
CA ASN A 242 -1.80 23.03 -12.40
C ASN A 242 -1.47 22.04 -11.28
N MET A 243 -2.12 22.18 -10.10
CA MET A 243 -1.97 21.24 -8.99
C MET A 243 -2.50 19.86 -9.34
N LEU A 244 -3.69 19.79 -9.96
CA LEU A 244 -4.27 18.55 -10.44
C LEU A 244 -3.33 17.87 -11.46
N GLY A 245 -2.78 18.64 -12.40
CA GLY A 245 -1.78 18.16 -13.36
C GLY A 245 -0.57 17.54 -12.68
N SER A 246 -0.02 18.20 -11.67
CA SER A 246 1.13 17.71 -10.90
C SER A 246 0.79 16.44 -10.09
N ILE A 247 -0.38 16.43 -9.42
CA ILE A 247 -0.86 15.26 -8.66
C ILE A 247 -1.06 14.07 -9.60
N CYS A 248 -1.72 14.27 -10.74
CA CYS A 248 -1.94 13.20 -11.73
C CYS A 248 -0.63 12.74 -12.37
N ALA A 249 0.30 13.63 -12.67
CA ALA A 249 1.59 13.28 -13.27
C ALA A 249 2.45 12.37 -12.35
N LEU A 250 2.28 12.46 -11.04
CA LEU A 250 2.96 11.60 -10.06
C LEU A 250 2.09 10.44 -9.59
N GLY A 251 0.80 10.68 -9.39
CA GLY A 251 -0.13 9.70 -8.83
C GLY A 251 -0.52 8.62 -9.84
N LEU A 252 -0.83 9.00 -11.09
CA LEU A 252 -1.26 8.04 -12.09
C LEU A 252 -0.18 7.00 -12.44
N PRO A 253 1.10 7.36 -12.67
CA PRO A 253 2.14 6.35 -12.85
C PRO A 253 2.29 5.41 -11.65
N SER A 254 2.24 5.95 -10.43
CA SER A 254 2.32 5.14 -9.21
C SER A 254 1.11 4.21 -9.06
N ALA A 255 -0.09 4.68 -9.38
CA ALA A 255 -1.32 3.90 -9.36
C ALA A 255 -1.30 2.76 -10.38
N VAL A 256 -0.92 3.05 -11.62
CA VAL A 256 -0.78 2.05 -12.69
C VAL A 256 0.28 1.02 -12.33
N GLN A 257 1.41 1.45 -11.80
CA GLN A 257 2.46 0.54 -11.34
C GLN A 257 1.95 -0.47 -10.32
N LEU A 258 1.25 -0.01 -9.26
CA LEU A 258 0.75 -0.89 -8.20
C LEU A 258 -0.34 -1.84 -8.73
N ALA A 259 -1.28 -1.33 -9.52
CA ALA A 259 -2.36 -2.13 -10.10
C ALA A 259 -1.82 -3.21 -11.05
N VAL A 260 -0.93 -2.85 -11.98
CA VAL A 260 -0.37 -3.78 -12.97
C VAL A 260 0.58 -4.79 -12.32
N THR A 261 1.32 -4.40 -11.28
CA THR A 261 2.16 -5.34 -10.52
C THR A 261 1.29 -6.37 -9.79
N ALA A 262 0.19 -5.94 -9.16
CA ALA A 262 -0.75 -6.85 -8.51
C ALA A 262 -1.37 -7.82 -9.52
N PHE A 263 -1.76 -7.34 -10.70
CA PHE A 263 -2.24 -8.18 -11.79
C PHE A 263 -1.19 -9.19 -12.27
N SER A 264 0.08 -8.77 -12.40
CA SER A 264 1.17 -9.66 -12.79
C SER A 264 1.42 -10.81 -11.80
N ASN A 265 1.10 -10.62 -10.52
CA ASN A 265 1.23 -11.69 -9.52
C ASN A 265 0.23 -12.83 -9.74
N ILE A 266 -0.91 -12.57 -10.38
CA ILE A 266 -1.90 -13.61 -10.76
C ILE A 266 -1.28 -14.61 -11.74
N PHE A 267 -0.45 -14.14 -12.68
CA PHE A 267 0.24 -15.04 -13.60
C PHE A 267 1.25 -15.95 -12.87
N VAL A 268 2.00 -15.39 -11.90
CA VAL A 268 2.91 -16.23 -11.09
C VAL A 268 2.13 -17.30 -10.36
N GLN A 269 1.00 -16.93 -9.73
CA GLN A 269 0.11 -17.88 -9.07
C GLN A 269 -0.36 -18.98 -10.02
N SER A 270 -0.71 -18.62 -11.26
CA SER A 270 -1.11 -19.60 -12.29
C SER A 270 -0.03 -20.64 -12.61
N TYR A 271 1.25 -20.24 -12.61
CA TYR A 271 2.36 -21.20 -12.77
C TYR A 271 2.52 -22.09 -11.52
N ILE A 272 2.43 -21.54 -10.32
CA ILE A 272 2.51 -22.29 -9.06
C ILE A 272 1.39 -23.33 -8.97
N ASN A 273 0.18 -22.98 -9.39
CA ASN A 273 -0.99 -23.86 -9.35
C ASN A 273 -0.81 -25.17 -10.17
N ARG A 274 0.08 -25.15 -11.16
CA ARG A 274 0.37 -26.34 -11.99
C ARG A 274 1.15 -27.44 -11.25
N PHE A 275 1.72 -27.13 -10.09
CA PHE A 275 2.50 -28.06 -9.26
C PHE A 275 1.66 -28.80 -8.20
N GLY A 276 0.34 -28.63 -8.22
CA GLY A 276 -0.60 -29.35 -7.35
C GLY A 276 -0.99 -28.61 -6.08
N ALA A 277 -1.94 -29.20 -5.36
CA ALA A 277 -2.61 -28.58 -4.21
C ALA A 277 -1.65 -28.27 -3.05
N ASP A 278 -0.71 -29.19 -2.74
CA ASP A 278 0.25 -29.00 -1.64
C ASP A 278 1.21 -27.84 -1.89
N CYS A 279 1.65 -27.69 -3.15
CA CYS A 279 2.48 -26.56 -3.57
C CYS A 279 1.70 -25.25 -3.46
N MET A 280 0.43 -25.21 -3.87
CA MET A 280 -0.46 -24.06 -3.74
C MET A 280 -0.66 -23.66 -2.27
N ALA A 281 -0.90 -24.65 -1.40
CA ALA A 281 -1.08 -24.42 0.03
C ALA A 281 0.22 -23.88 0.69
N GLY A 282 1.37 -24.47 0.32
CA GLY A 282 2.68 -23.99 0.76
C GLY A 282 2.99 -22.57 0.28
N TRP A 283 2.65 -22.24 -0.98
CA TRP A 283 2.78 -20.89 -1.53
C TRP A 283 1.87 -19.88 -0.83
N THR A 284 0.63 -20.26 -0.54
CA THR A 284 -0.32 -19.41 0.19
C THR A 284 0.17 -19.09 1.59
N SER A 285 0.69 -20.09 2.30
CA SER A 285 1.27 -19.94 3.64
C SER A 285 2.50 -19.04 3.60
N TYR A 286 3.38 -19.24 2.60
CA TYR A 286 4.52 -18.36 2.35
C TYR A 286 4.07 -16.90 2.12
N ASN A 287 3.11 -16.65 1.24
CA ASN A 287 2.64 -15.29 0.92
C ASN A 287 2.08 -14.54 2.14
N LYS A 288 1.42 -15.26 3.06
CA LYS A 288 0.95 -14.64 4.31
C LYS A 288 2.12 -14.17 5.18
N ILE A 289 3.16 -14.99 5.30
CA ILE A 289 4.38 -14.65 6.06
C ILE A 289 5.15 -13.52 5.36
N ASP A 290 5.30 -13.62 4.03
CA ASP A 290 5.96 -12.63 3.17
C ASP A 290 5.33 -11.23 3.33
N SER A 291 4.00 -11.15 3.37
CA SER A 291 3.29 -9.88 3.53
C SER A 291 3.64 -9.16 4.83
N PHE A 292 3.86 -9.90 5.94
CA PHE A 292 4.34 -9.31 7.20
C PHE A 292 5.82 -8.94 7.15
N ALA A 293 6.65 -9.78 6.53
CA ALA A 293 8.09 -9.56 6.43
C ALA A 293 8.44 -8.32 5.60
N LEU A 294 7.63 -7.97 4.61
CA LEU A 294 7.83 -6.81 3.74
C LEU A 294 7.30 -5.49 4.32
N LEU A 295 6.49 -5.51 5.40
CA LEU A 295 5.92 -4.29 5.99
C LEU A 295 6.98 -3.24 6.40
N PRO A 296 8.08 -3.58 7.07
CA PRO A 296 9.10 -2.61 7.42
C PRO A 296 9.72 -1.94 6.19
N ILE A 297 10.00 -2.71 5.13
CA ILE A 297 10.62 -2.23 3.90
C ILE A 297 9.72 -1.20 3.21
N THR A 298 8.43 -1.53 3.03
CA THR A 298 7.45 -0.66 2.41
C THR A 298 7.20 0.61 3.23
N THR A 299 7.21 0.49 4.54
CA THR A 299 7.02 1.62 5.46
C THR A 299 8.20 2.60 5.42
N ILE A 300 9.44 2.10 5.42
CA ILE A 300 10.65 2.93 5.28
C ILE A 300 10.69 3.58 3.89
N SER A 301 10.23 2.88 2.84
CA SER A 301 10.10 3.43 1.49
C SER A 301 9.13 4.63 1.44
N LEU A 302 8.02 4.58 2.18
CA LEU A 302 7.10 5.69 2.29
C LEU A 302 7.71 6.86 3.09
N ALA A 303 8.46 6.54 4.15
CA ALA A 303 9.18 7.56 4.93
C ALA A 303 10.21 8.31 4.08
N VAL A 304 11.03 7.60 3.30
CA VAL A 304 12.03 8.25 2.43
C VAL A 304 11.37 9.07 1.31
N THR A 305 10.21 8.65 0.81
CA THR A 305 9.44 9.42 -0.18
C THR A 305 9.07 10.80 0.36
N THR A 306 8.50 10.86 1.57
CA THR A 306 8.16 12.14 2.23
C THR A 306 9.41 12.94 2.60
N PHE A 307 10.43 12.27 3.16
CA PHE A 307 11.68 12.89 3.55
C PHE A 307 12.38 13.58 2.37
N VAL A 308 12.53 12.88 1.24
CA VAL A 308 13.14 13.41 0.03
C VAL A 308 12.29 14.55 -0.54
N GLY A 309 10.96 14.39 -0.58
CA GLY A 309 10.05 15.45 -1.03
C GLY A 309 10.22 16.74 -0.25
N GLN A 310 10.20 16.68 1.09
CA GLN A 310 10.36 17.87 1.94
C GLN A 310 11.75 18.50 1.80
N ASN A 311 12.83 17.71 1.82
CA ASN A 311 14.19 18.25 1.75
C ASN A 311 14.52 18.84 0.38
N LEU A 312 14.09 18.21 -0.72
CA LEU A 312 14.22 18.81 -2.05
C LEU A 312 13.34 20.05 -2.20
N GLY A 313 12.17 20.09 -1.54
CA GLY A 313 11.37 21.31 -1.45
C GLY A 313 12.10 22.45 -0.76
N ALA A 314 12.82 22.14 0.32
CA ALA A 314 13.66 23.10 1.05
C ALA A 314 14.97 23.48 0.31
N GLY A 315 15.27 22.87 -0.86
CA GLY A 315 16.54 23.09 -1.59
C GLY A 315 17.74 22.31 -1.04
N ASP A 316 17.53 21.43 -0.04
CA ASP A 316 18.62 20.66 0.58
C ASP A 316 18.81 19.30 -0.12
N HIS A 317 19.50 19.33 -1.24
CA HIS A 317 19.85 18.14 -2.03
C HIS A 317 20.80 17.20 -1.30
N ALA A 318 21.71 17.74 -0.49
CA ALA A 318 22.68 16.95 0.26
C ALA A 318 21.95 16.11 1.32
N ARG A 319 21.04 16.72 2.04
CA ARG A 319 20.22 16.05 3.05
C ARG A 319 19.25 15.03 2.43
N ALA A 320 18.66 15.32 1.29
CA ALA A 320 17.82 14.36 0.56
C ALA A 320 18.60 13.10 0.17
N LYS A 321 19.83 13.26 -0.35
CA LYS A 321 20.73 12.14 -0.67
C LYS A 321 21.17 11.37 0.58
N GLN A 322 21.48 12.07 1.68
CA GLN A 322 21.79 11.45 2.96
C GLN A 322 20.59 10.64 3.48
N GLY A 323 19.36 11.19 3.35
CA GLY A 323 18.12 10.49 3.72
C GLY A 323 17.94 9.18 2.97
N THR A 324 18.16 9.19 1.65
CA THR A 324 18.10 7.97 0.84
C THR A 324 19.11 6.91 1.30
N ARG A 325 20.35 7.31 1.56
CA ARG A 325 21.40 6.40 2.04
C ARG A 325 21.07 5.85 3.43
N THR A 326 20.63 6.70 4.34
CA THR A 326 20.27 6.31 5.71
C THR A 326 19.05 5.39 5.70
N ALA A 327 18.03 5.67 4.87
CA ALA A 327 16.86 4.81 4.72
C ALA A 327 17.21 3.44 4.15
N LEU A 328 18.16 3.36 3.21
CA LEU A 328 18.65 2.09 2.67
C LEU A 328 19.32 1.27 3.76
N LEU A 329 20.28 1.86 4.49
CA LEU A 329 20.96 1.18 5.58
C LEU A 329 20.00 0.74 6.71
N LEU A 330 19.03 1.59 7.05
CA LEU A 330 17.99 1.25 8.02
C LEU A 330 17.14 0.08 7.54
N SER A 331 16.71 0.11 6.27
CA SER A 331 15.90 -0.95 5.67
C SER A 331 16.66 -2.28 5.64
N GLU A 332 17.93 -2.27 5.23
CA GLU A 332 18.79 -3.45 5.23
C GLU A 332 18.98 -4.02 6.64
N ALA A 333 19.29 -3.17 7.63
CA ALA A 333 19.48 -3.60 9.01
C ALA A 333 18.22 -4.23 9.60
N VAL A 334 17.06 -3.59 9.40
CA VAL A 334 15.76 -4.14 9.86
C VAL A 334 15.42 -5.43 9.13
N THR A 335 15.71 -5.51 7.83
CA THR A 335 15.46 -6.72 7.04
C THR A 335 16.33 -7.88 7.50
N VAL A 336 17.59 -7.67 7.84
CA VAL A 336 18.45 -8.72 8.42
C VAL A 336 17.87 -9.24 9.75
N VAL A 337 17.39 -8.35 10.61
CA VAL A 337 16.75 -8.73 11.88
C VAL A 337 15.48 -9.57 11.67
N VAL A 338 14.69 -9.27 10.64
CA VAL A 338 13.48 -10.04 10.28
C VAL A 338 13.85 -11.35 9.57
N LEU A 339 14.86 -11.33 8.71
CA LEU A 339 15.27 -12.47 7.90
C LEU A 339 15.84 -13.63 8.72
N LEU A 340 16.62 -13.33 9.75
CA LEU A 340 17.25 -14.37 10.59
C LEU A 340 16.22 -15.31 11.24
N PRO A 341 15.24 -14.84 12.03
CA PRO A 341 14.21 -15.73 12.58
C PRO A 341 13.33 -16.35 11.49
N LEU A 342 13.05 -15.62 10.41
CA LEU A 342 12.27 -16.14 9.28
C LEU A 342 12.92 -17.37 8.65
N MET A 343 14.23 -17.37 8.45
CA MET A 343 14.96 -18.51 7.90
C MET A 343 15.13 -19.65 8.89
N LEU A 344 15.45 -19.33 10.15
CA LEU A 344 15.67 -20.33 11.19
C LEU A 344 14.39 -21.07 11.59
N LEU A 345 13.28 -20.34 11.67
CA LEU A 345 11.97 -20.86 12.10
C LEU A 345 11.03 -21.15 10.93
N SER A 346 11.56 -21.24 9.70
CA SER A 346 10.74 -21.42 8.49
C SER A 346 9.76 -22.61 8.56
N PRO A 347 10.11 -23.82 9.03
CA PRO A 347 9.14 -24.90 9.16
C PRO A 347 8.04 -24.61 10.20
N GLN A 348 8.43 -24.02 11.37
CA GLN A 348 7.49 -23.68 12.43
C GLN A 348 6.51 -22.58 12.00
N LEU A 349 6.98 -21.58 11.25
CA LEU A 349 6.13 -20.51 10.73
C LEU A 349 5.12 -21.04 9.71
N ILE A 350 5.51 -21.96 8.82
CA ILE A 350 4.58 -22.59 7.89
C ILE A 350 3.59 -23.50 8.63
N SER A 351 4.04 -24.23 9.67
CA SER A 351 3.18 -25.13 10.46
C SER A 351 2.04 -24.40 11.20
N LEU A 352 2.14 -23.09 11.40
CA LEU A 352 1.03 -22.30 11.94
C LEU A 352 -0.18 -22.26 10.98
N PHE A 353 0.04 -22.49 9.70
CA PHE A 353 -1.01 -22.45 8.67
C PHE A 353 -1.43 -23.84 8.20
N ASN A 354 -0.47 -24.77 8.09
CA ASN A 354 -0.74 -26.13 7.66
C ASN A 354 0.35 -27.08 8.18
N GLN A 355 -0.04 -28.27 8.66
CA GLN A 355 0.86 -29.26 9.24
C GLN A 355 1.18 -30.43 8.30
N GLU A 356 0.62 -30.46 7.09
CA GLU A 356 0.89 -31.52 6.11
C GLU A 356 2.35 -31.49 5.64
N PRO A 357 3.07 -32.62 5.64
CA PRO A 357 4.50 -32.69 5.36
C PRO A 357 4.91 -32.06 4.03
N GLU A 358 4.13 -32.29 2.96
CA GLU A 358 4.42 -31.73 1.63
C GLU A 358 4.20 -30.21 1.60
N VAL A 359 3.17 -29.70 2.27
CA VAL A 359 2.92 -28.25 2.40
C VAL A 359 4.04 -27.57 3.17
N LEU A 360 4.49 -28.19 4.28
CA LEU A 360 5.64 -27.73 5.06
C LEU A 360 6.92 -27.68 4.21
N ARG A 361 7.15 -28.71 3.40
CA ARG A 361 8.30 -28.79 2.49
C ARG A 361 8.29 -27.66 1.49
N TYR A 362 7.19 -27.42 0.76
CA TYR A 362 7.08 -26.36 -0.22
C TYR A 362 7.16 -24.96 0.41
N GLY A 363 6.41 -24.69 1.49
CA GLY A 363 6.43 -23.42 2.15
C GLY A 363 7.81 -23.06 2.71
N THR A 364 8.49 -24.03 3.33
CA THR A 364 9.88 -23.86 3.83
C THR A 364 10.85 -23.61 2.68
N LEU A 365 10.70 -24.31 1.55
CA LEU A 365 11.49 -24.09 0.34
C LEU A 365 11.34 -22.63 -0.13
N PHE A 366 10.11 -22.13 -0.26
CA PHE A 366 9.87 -20.76 -0.70
C PHE A 366 10.51 -19.74 0.25
N ILE A 367 10.33 -19.89 1.56
CA ILE A 367 10.96 -18.99 2.55
C ILE A 367 12.48 -19.02 2.35
N ARG A 368 13.11 -20.18 2.35
CA ARG A 368 14.58 -20.29 2.34
C ARG A 368 15.22 -19.79 1.06
N TYR A 369 14.58 -19.92 -0.07
CA TYR A 369 15.16 -19.51 -1.35
C TYR A 369 14.78 -18.10 -1.78
N ILE A 370 13.60 -17.60 -1.44
CA ILE A 370 13.16 -16.26 -1.85
C ILE A 370 13.56 -15.19 -0.84
N SER A 371 13.41 -15.47 0.47
CA SER A 371 13.60 -14.44 1.50
C SER A 371 14.99 -13.81 1.56
N PRO A 372 16.12 -14.49 1.24
CA PRO A 372 17.43 -13.83 1.17
C PRO A 372 17.46 -12.63 0.20
N PHE A 373 16.62 -12.65 -0.82
CA PHE A 373 16.50 -11.55 -1.78
C PHE A 373 15.67 -10.36 -1.27
N TYR A 374 15.19 -10.40 -0.01
CA TYR A 374 14.59 -9.21 0.61
C TYR A 374 15.61 -8.07 0.76
N LEU A 375 16.89 -8.37 0.89
CA LEU A 375 17.96 -7.37 0.84
C LEU A 375 17.99 -6.66 -0.52
N VAL A 376 17.73 -7.39 -1.60
CA VAL A 376 17.65 -6.80 -2.95
C VAL A 376 16.38 -5.94 -3.10
N ILE A 377 15.24 -6.38 -2.54
CA ILE A 377 14.00 -5.59 -2.63
C ILE A 377 14.08 -4.31 -1.79
N CYS A 378 14.90 -4.26 -0.74
CA CYS A 378 15.20 -3.01 -0.01
C CYS A 378 15.71 -1.93 -0.97
N ILE A 379 16.66 -2.28 -1.85
CA ILE A 379 17.20 -1.36 -2.85
C ILE A 379 16.08 -0.85 -3.77
N ASN A 380 15.24 -1.77 -4.29
CA ASN A 380 14.11 -1.40 -5.16
C ASN A 380 13.19 -0.41 -4.49
N GLN A 381 12.76 -0.72 -3.27
CA GLN A 381 11.76 0.06 -2.57
C GLN A 381 12.29 1.43 -2.13
N ILE A 382 13.51 1.48 -1.62
CA ILE A 382 14.09 2.73 -1.11
C ILE A 382 14.47 3.66 -2.26
N ILE A 383 15.12 3.15 -3.31
CA ILE A 383 15.49 3.98 -4.47
C ILE A 383 14.22 4.46 -5.20
N SER A 384 13.23 3.60 -5.42
CA SER A 384 11.97 4.01 -6.05
C SER A 384 11.19 5.01 -5.17
N GLY A 385 11.21 4.84 -3.84
CA GLY A 385 10.65 5.80 -2.90
C GLY A 385 11.33 7.16 -3.00
N SER A 386 12.66 7.18 -3.07
CA SER A 386 13.45 8.40 -3.26
C SER A 386 13.15 9.09 -4.60
N LEU A 387 13.07 8.33 -5.70
CA LEU A 387 12.73 8.85 -7.03
C LEU A 387 11.32 9.45 -7.05
N ARG A 388 10.33 8.77 -6.46
CA ARG A 388 8.97 9.32 -6.32
C ARG A 388 8.98 10.62 -5.52
N GLY A 389 9.68 10.65 -4.38
CA GLY A 389 9.85 11.86 -3.56
C GLY A 389 10.54 13.00 -4.31
N ALA A 390 11.43 12.67 -5.23
CA ALA A 390 12.08 13.64 -6.12
C ALA A 390 11.19 14.11 -7.28
N GLY A 391 10.00 13.53 -7.47
CA GLY A 391 9.06 13.91 -8.52
C GLY A 391 9.19 13.12 -9.82
N ASP A 392 9.89 11.98 -9.83
CA ASP A 392 10.03 11.11 -11.00
C ASP A 392 9.32 9.75 -10.78
N SER A 393 7.99 9.78 -10.76
CA SER A 393 7.18 8.57 -10.70
C SER A 393 7.11 7.81 -12.03
N ARG A 394 7.29 8.51 -13.17
CA ARG A 394 7.19 7.90 -14.50
C ARG A 394 8.31 6.89 -14.77
N SER A 395 9.57 7.31 -14.57
CA SER A 395 10.70 6.41 -14.77
C SER A 395 10.68 5.25 -13.80
N CYS A 396 10.27 5.52 -12.54
CA CYS A 396 10.08 4.50 -11.54
C CYS A 396 9.06 3.45 -12.00
N MET A 397 7.89 3.88 -12.49
CA MET A 397 6.86 2.99 -13.05
C MET A 397 7.42 2.14 -14.21
N LEU A 398 8.06 2.76 -15.19
CA LEU A 398 8.56 2.05 -16.37
C LEU A 398 9.61 0.99 -16.01
N ILE A 399 10.56 1.32 -15.14
CA ILE A 399 11.59 0.38 -14.68
C ILE A 399 10.95 -0.79 -13.91
N MET A 400 10.02 -0.50 -13.00
CA MET A 400 9.39 -1.54 -12.20
C MET A 400 8.45 -2.43 -13.03
N LEU A 401 7.67 -1.87 -13.94
CA LEU A 401 6.83 -2.65 -14.85
C LEU A 401 7.66 -3.47 -15.83
N GLY A 402 8.74 -2.89 -16.38
CA GLY A 402 9.68 -3.62 -17.23
C GLY A 402 10.27 -4.85 -16.53
N SER A 403 10.63 -4.71 -15.24
CA SER A 403 11.27 -5.77 -14.47
C SER A 403 10.25 -6.77 -13.88
N PHE A 404 9.17 -6.28 -13.26
CA PHE A 404 8.24 -7.13 -12.50
C PHE A 404 7.10 -7.67 -13.35
N VAL A 405 6.85 -7.09 -14.51
CA VAL A 405 5.80 -7.57 -15.41
C VAL A 405 6.43 -8.17 -16.65
N LEU A 406 7.09 -7.37 -17.49
CA LEU A 406 7.58 -7.85 -18.77
C LEU A 406 8.67 -8.93 -18.60
N PHE A 407 9.78 -8.59 -17.96
CA PHE A 407 10.90 -9.52 -17.78
C PHE A 407 10.50 -10.77 -17.01
N ARG A 408 9.75 -10.62 -15.90
CA ARG A 408 9.32 -11.75 -15.07
C ARG A 408 8.44 -12.72 -15.84
N GLN A 409 7.52 -12.26 -16.70
CA GLN A 409 6.69 -13.16 -17.50
C GLN A 409 7.52 -13.92 -18.57
N ILE A 410 8.45 -13.24 -19.21
CA ILE A 410 9.38 -13.87 -20.15
C ILE A 410 10.23 -14.94 -19.43
N TYR A 411 10.77 -14.58 -18.26
CA TYR A 411 11.52 -15.51 -17.42
C TYR A 411 10.70 -16.75 -17.06
N LEU A 412 9.47 -16.59 -16.56
CA LEU A 412 8.59 -17.69 -16.17
C LEU A 412 8.26 -18.60 -17.35
N MET A 413 7.99 -18.01 -18.52
CA MET A 413 7.70 -18.77 -19.74
C MET A 413 8.88 -19.64 -20.16
N ILE A 414 10.11 -19.11 -20.12
CA ILE A 414 11.33 -19.85 -20.47
C ILE A 414 11.61 -20.93 -19.42
N VAL A 415 11.66 -20.53 -18.16
CA VAL A 415 12.09 -21.39 -17.06
C VAL A 415 11.12 -22.57 -16.85
N TYR A 416 9.82 -22.34 -16.99
CA TYR A 416 8.83 -23.41 -16.90
C TYR A 416 8.98 -24.44 -18.03
N ARG A 417 9.34 -23.99 -19.26
CA ARG A 417 9.58 -24.89 -20.39
C ARG A 417 10.88 -25.69 -20.28
N VAL A 418 11.92 -25.08 -19.72
CA VAL A 418 13.28 -25.67 -19.68
C VAL A 418 13.43 -26.61 -18.49
N TRP A 419 13.02 -26.20 -17.32
CA TRP A 419 13.24 -26.98 -16.08
C TRP A 419 11.97 -27.67 -15.56
N GLY A 420 10.78 -27.08 -15.71
CA GLY A 420 9.52 -27.68 -15.28
C GLY A 420 9.42 -27.96 -13.77
N THR A 421 10.26 -27.36 -12.94
CA THR A 421 10.30 -27.57 -11.49
C THR A 421 9.89 -26.30 -10.73
N VAL A 422 9.45 -26.47 -9.47
CA VAL A 422 8.88 -25.38 -8.64
C VAL A 422 9.89 -24.28 -8.33
N LEU A 423 11.13 -24.64 -7.95
CA LEU A 423 12.10 -23.69 -7.46
C LEU A 423 12.49 -22.64 -8.50
N PRO A 424 12.87 -22.98 -9.74
CA PRO A 424 13.15 -21.98 -10.77
C PRO A 424 11.97 -21.06 -11.06
N VAL A 425 10.73 -21.56 -10.99
CA VAL A 425 9.52 -20.74 -11.15
C VAL A 425 9.36 -19.74 -10.00
N ALA A 426 9.56 -20.19 -8.77
CA ALA A 426 9.52 -19.34 -7.57
C ALA A 426 10.60 -18.25 -7.62
N MET A 427 11.77 -18.54 -8.20
CA MET A 427 12.87 -17.59 -8.41
C MET A 427 12.55 -16.46 -9.41
N GLY A 428 11.38 -16.48 -10.05
CA GLY A 428 10.90 -15.39 -10.87
C GLY A 428 10.72 -14.07 -10.13
N TYR A 429 10.42 -14.11 -8.82
CA TYR A 429 10.40 -12.91 -7.98
C TYR A 429 11.80 -12.34 -7.76
N PRO A 430 12.78 -13.10 -7.22
CA PRO A 430 14.16 -12.67 -7.08
C PRO A 430 14.80 -12.17 -8.38
N ALA A 431 14.59 -12.86 -9.50
CA ALA A 431 15.12 -12.46 -10.79
C ALA A 431 14.63 -11.07 -11.21
N GLY A 432 13.32 -10.79 -11.06
CA GLY A 432 12.74 -9.49 -11.31
C GLY A 432 13.29 -8.42 -10.36
N TRP A 433 13.49 -8.73 -9.07
CA TRP A 433 14.03 -7.81 -8.08
C TRP A 433 15.47 -7.43 -8.39
N VAL A 434 16.32 -8.39 -8.75
CA VAL A 434 17.73 -8.14 -9.13
C VAL A 434 17.80 -7.23 -10.34
N LEU A 435 17.07 -7.53 -11.40
CA LEU A 435 17.06 -6.70 -12.61
C LEU A 435 16.61 -5.27 -12.30
N CYS A 436 15.50 -5.13 -11.53
CA CYS A 436 14.97 -3.85 -11.12
C CYS A 436 15.98 -3.05 -10.29
N SER A 437 16.65 -3.69 -9.31
CA SER A 437 17.68 -3.05 -8.49
C SER A 437 18.83 -2.50 -9.33
N VAL A 438 19.34 -3.30 -10.26
CA VAL A 438 20.43 -2.88 -11.13
C VAL A 438 20.04 -1.65 -11.94
N ILE A 439 18.88 -1.71 -12.61
CA ILE A 439 18.41 -0.59 -13.45
C ILE A 439 18.14 0.66 -12.60
N LEU A 440 17.46 0.52 -11.45
CA LEU A 440 17.16 1.65 -10.55
C LEU A 440 18.44 2.30 -10.00
N LEU A 441 19.45 1.51 -9.60
CA LEU A 441 20.71 2.04 -9.12
C LEU A 441 21.48 2.78 -10.21
N LEU A 442 21.55 2.23 -11.41
CA LEU A 442 22.19 2.88 -12.57
C LEU A 442 21.45 4.18 -12.91
N TYR A 443 20.12 4.15 -12.95
CA TYR A 443 19.30 5.32 -13.22
C TYR A 443 19.44 6.39 -12.13
N TYR A 444 19.43 6.01 -10.86
CA TYR A 444 19.62 6.94 -9.74
C TYR A 444 21.00 7.60 -9.78
N ARG A 445 22.07 6.80 -10.05
CA ARG A 445 23.45 7.30 -10.15
C ARG A 445 23.70 8.21 -11.35
N SER A 446 23.03 7.98 -12.48
CA SER A 446 23.16 8.81 -13.69
C SER A 446 22.65 10.24 -13.48
N GLY A 447 21.81 10.47 -12.47
CA GLY A 447 21.20 11.78 -12.24
C GLY A 447 20.11 12.16 -13.26
N ALA A 448 19.75 11.27 -14.19
CA ALA A 448 18.75 11.52 -15.23
C ALA A 448 17.35 11.87 -14.63
N TRP A 449 17.04 11.37 -13.45
CA TRP A 449 15.82 11.67 -12.71
C TRP A 449 15.59 13.16 -12.42
N LYS A 450 16.67 13.96 -12.33
CA LYS A 450 16.57 15.41 -12.11
C LYS A 450 15.90 16.12 -13.29
N LYS A 451 16.17 15.65 -14.52
CA LYS A 451 15.53 16.16 -15.74
C LYS A 451 14.11 15.63 -15.94
N ALA A 452 13.84 14.41 -15.45
CA ALA A 452 12.55 13.74 -15.56
C ALA A 452 11.54 14.18 -14.51
N SER A 453 11.98 14.88 -13.45
CA SER A 453 11.13 15.39 -12.37
C SER A 453 10.04 16.31 -12.90
N VAL A 454 8.81 16.12 -12.37
CA VAL A 454 7.66 17.03 -12.61
C VAL A 454 7.97 18.44 -12.08
N PHE A 455 8.77 18.52 -11.03
CA PHE A 455 9.26 19.80 -10.47
C PHE A 455 10.54 20.20 -11.21
N LYS A 456 10.39 20.90 -12.33
CA LYS A 456 11.56 21.44 -13.04
C LYS A 456 12.28 22.43 -12.13
N GLU A 457 13.50 22.12 -11.74
CA GLU A 457 14.41 23.12 -11.19
C GLU A 457 14.68 24.14 -12.30
N LYS A 458 14.50 25.44 -12.01
CA LYS A 458 15.02 26.48 -12.89
C LYS A 458 16.51 26.18 -12.95
N ALA A 459 17.02 25.86 -14.16
CA ALA A 459 18.43 25.77 -14.39
C ALA A 459 19.03 27.14 -14.03
N GLU A 460 19.82 27.19 -12.97
CA GLU A 460 20.71 28.30 -12.69
C GLU A 460 21.79 28.38 -13.74
#